data_9a6f689b8e613163e2ea04736a189c84
#
_entry.id   9a6f689b8e613163e2ea04736a189c84
#
_cell.length_a   1.000
_cell.length_b   1.000
_cell.length_c   1.000
_cell.angle_alpha   90.00
_cell.angle_beta   90.00
_cell.angle_gamma   90.00
#
_symmetry.space_group_name_H-M   'P 1'
#
loop_
_entity.id
_entity.type
_entity.pdbx_description
1 polymer ?
#
loop_
_entity_poly.entity_id
_entity_poly.type
_entity_poly.pdbx_seq_one_letter_code
_entity_poly.pdbx_strand_id
1 'polypeptide(L)'
;LRADRVGDEFGVQYIIKGGGNEYQRIKEIAATKASYILSLNFPQPMDVDDPNDARYITLTDMKHWEMAPTNASALEKANIPFCLTSAELRDPKMFMANLRKAIEYGLTENKALEALTKTPASLLNAYD
;
A
#
# COMPACT_ATOMS: atom_id res chain seq x y z
N LEU A 1 -2.60 13.03 3.70
CA LEU A 1 -2.95 14.40 3.32
C LEU A 1 -3.37 15.26 4.54
N ARG A 2 -4.37 14.81 5.36
CA ARG A 2 -4.77 15.58 6.56
C ARG A 2 -3.69 15.52 7.65
N ALA A 3 -3.17 14.33 7.93
CA ALA A 3 -2.09 14.14 8.90
C ALA A 3 -0.83 14.93 8.51
N ASP A 4 -0.50 14.94 7.23
CA ASP A 4 0.61 15.67 6.66
C ASP A 4 0.49 17.19 6.92
N ARG A 5 -0.67 17.77 6.68
CA ARG A 5 -0.92 19.20 7.00
C ARG A 5 -0.68 19.55 8.47
N VAL A 6 -1.09 18.66 9.37
CA VAL A 6 -0.82 18.85 10.81
C VAL A 6 0.68 18.76 11.08
N GLY A 7 1.37 17.82 10.43
CA GLY A 7 2.83 17.73 10.51
C GLY A 7 3.52 19.01 10.04
N ASP A 8 3.10 19.55 8.91
CA ASP A 8 3.64 20.79 8.33
C ASP A 8 3.50 21.99 9.27
N GLU A 9 2.34 22.12 9.96
CA GLU A 9 2.10 23.18 10.94
C GLU A 9 3.10 23.14 12.11
N PHE A 10 3.58 21.95 12.49
CA PHE A 10 4.50 21.74 13.61
C PHE A 10 5.93 21.41 13.18
N GLY A 11 6.24 21.41 11.88
CA GLY A 11 7.54 21.06 11.34
C GLY A 11 7.92 19.58 11.56
N VAL A 12 6.93 18.69 11.65
CA VAL A 12 7.11 17.25 11.87
C VAL A 12 6.80 16.47 10.61
N GLN A 13 7.77 15.69 10.14
CA GLN A 13 7.55 14.75 9.03
C GLN A 13 7.07 13.40 9.57
N TYR A 14 5.87 13.02 9.20
CA TYR A 14 5.28 11.73 9.60
C TYR A 14 5.71 10.59 8.66
N ILE A 15 5.84 9.39 9.23
CA ILE A 15 5.77 8.14 8.50
C ILE A 15 4.31 7.69 8.55
N ILE A 16 3.68 7.50 7.40
CA ILE A 16 2.25 7.29 7.29
C ILE A 16 1.96 5.82 7.02
N LYS A 17 1.16 5.19 7.88
CA LYS A 17 0.61 3.89 7.57
C LYS A 17 -0.50 4.04 6.53
N GLY A 18 -0.32 3.43 5.38
CA GLY A 18 -1.25 3.49 4.27
C GLY A 18 -2.49 2.61 4.48
N GLY A 19 -3.55 2.95 3.78
CA GLY A 19 -4.83 2.22 3.80
C GLY A 19 -5.00 1.21 2.68
N GLY A 20 -4.03 1.09 1.77
CA GLY A 20 -4.07 0.18 0.62
C GLY A 20 -4.75 0.76 -0.62
N ASN A 21 -5.14 2.02 -0.58
CA ASN A 21 -5.82 2.72 -1.67
C ASN A 21 -5.08 3.97 -2.16
N GLU A 22 -3.79 4.07 -1.89
CA GLU A 22 -2.93 5.19 -2.23
C GLU A 22 -2.86 5.42 -3.74
N TYR A 23 -3.00 4.36 -4.54
CA TYR A 23 -3.05 4.43 -6.01
C TYR A 23 -4.11 5.41 -6.55
N GLN A 24 -5.16 5.69 -5.77
CA GLN A 24 -6.22 6.62 -6.18
C GLN A 24 -5.78 8.09 -6.17
N ARG A 25 -4.78 8.44 -5.37
CA ARG A 25 -4.35 9.83 -5.12
C ARG A 25 -2.83 9.98 -5.13
N ILE A 26 -2.17 9.27 -6.02
CA ILE A 26 -0.70 9.20 -6.10
C ILE A 26 -0.05 10.59 -6.24
N LYS A 27 -0.63 11.50 -7.03
CA LYS A 27 -0.06 12.83 -7.24
C LYS A 27 -0.06 13.66 -5.96
N GLU A 28 -1.17 13.65 -5.23
CA GLU A 28 -1.29 14.38 -3.97
C GLU A 28 -0.41 13.76 -2.87
N ILE A 29 -0.30 12.44 -2.88
CA ILE A 29 0.56 11.71 -1.94
C ILE A 29 2.04 11.98 -2.23
N ALA A 30 2.46 11.99 -3.49
CA ALA A 30 3.83 12.32 -3.87
C ALA A 30 4.23 13.75 -3.44
N ALA A 31 3.29 14.69 -3.48
CA ALA A 31 3.52 16.06 -3.07
C ALA A 31 3.81 16.21 -1.57
N THR A 32 3.37 15.29 -0.72
CA THR A 32 3.62 15.32 0.74
C THR A 32 5.05 14.98 1.11
N LYS A 33 5.80 14.32 0.23
CA LYS A 33 7.16 13.78 0.48
C LYS A 33 7.25 12.82 1.68
N ALA A 34 6.11 12.37 2.21
CA ALA A 34 6.05 11.42 3.32
C ALA A 34 6.49 10.02 2.90
N SER A 35 7.01 9.26 3.87
CA SER A 35 7.27 7.83 3.70
C SER A 35 6.06 7.02 4.16
N TYR A 36 5.83 5.88 3.52
CA TYR A 36 4.66 5.06 3.76
C TYR A 36 5.01 3.67 4.29
N ILE A 37 4.13 3.13 5.13
CA ILE A 37 4.12 1.72 5.53
C ILE A 37 2.90 1.08 4.87
N LEU A 38 3.11 0.15 3.95
CA LEU A 38 2.04 -0.50 3.20
C LEU A 38 1.78 -1.90 3.72
N SER A 39 0.52 -2.20 3.97
CA SER A 39 0.08 -3.58 4.18
C SER A 39 -0.22 -4.24 2.84
N LEU A 40 0.15 -5.52 2.71
CA LEU A 40 -0.22 -6.36 1.57
C LEU A 40 -1.55 -7.09 1.80
N ASN A 41 -2.44 -6.49 2.57
CA ASN A 41 -3.78 -7.02 2.82
C ASN A 41 -4.70 -6.64 1.66
N PHE A 42 -4.81 -7.53 0.67
CA PHE A 42 -5.67 -7.31 -0.48
C PHE A 42 -7.11 -7.76 -0.19
N PRO A 43 -8.11 -7.05 -0.76
CA PRO A 43 -9.50 -7.46 -0.65
C PRO A 43 -9.70 -8.89 -1.18
N GLN A 44 -10.58 -9.63 -0.53
CA GLN A 44 -10.96 -10.97 -1.00
C GLN A 44 -11.90 -10.87 -2.20
N PRO A 45 -11.94 -11.89 -3.07
CA PRO A 45 -12.97 -11.98 -4.11
C PRO A 45 -14.36 -11.83 -3.49
N MET A 46 -15.21 -11.12 -4.19
CA MET A 46 -16.61 -10.93 -3.79
C MET A 46 -17.42 -12.17 -4.12
N ASP A 47 -18.31 -12.54 -3.22
CA ASP A 47 -19.30 -13.59 -3.49
C ASP A 47 -20.39 -13.00 -4.39
N VAL A 48 -20.50 -13.56 -5.59
CA VAL A 48 -21.48 -13.17 -6.62
C VAL A 48 -22.39 -14.31 -7.02
N ASP A 49 -22.31 -15.44 -6.33
CA ASP A 49 -23.10 -16.63 -6.65
C ASP A 49 -24.59 -16.42 -6.37
N ASP A 50 -24.92 -15.67 -5.31
CA ASP A 50 -26.29 -15.24 -5.04
C ASP A 50 -26.57 -13.87 -5.71
N PRO A 51 -27.58 -13.79 -6.62
CA PRO A 51 -27.96 -12.51 -7.23
C PRO A 51 -28.39 -11.43 -6.23
N ASN A 52 -28.87 -11.80 -5.04
CA ASN A 52 -29.23 -10.83 -4.00
C ASN A 52 -27.99 -10.20 -3.37
N ASP A 53 -26.96 -11.00 -3.11
CA ASP A 53 -25.70 -10.51 -2.56
C ASP A 53 -24.93 -9.68 -3.59
N ALA A 54 -24.95 -10.11 -4.86
CA ALA A 54 -24.31 -9.37 -5.96
C ALA A 54 -24.84 -7.94 -6.12
N ARG A 55 -26.09 -7.65 -5.72
CA ARG A 55 -26.67 -6.28 -5.78
C ARG A 55 -26.02 -5.29 -4.84
N TYR A 56 -25.40 -5.75 -3.75
CA TYR A 56 -24.76 -4.91 -2.76
C TYR A 56 -23.28 -4.61 -3.08
N ILE A 57 -22.73 -5.27 -4.09
CA ILE A 57 -21.35 -5.04 -4.53
C ILE A 57 -21.32 -3.78 -5.40
N THR A 58 -20.59 -2.78 -4.94
CA THR A 58 -20.45 -1.53 -5.68
C THR A 58 -19.34 -1.62 -6.73
N LEU A 59 -19.44 -0.76 -7.76
CA LEU A 59 -18.35 -0.60 -8.73
C LEU A 59 -17.03 -0.19 -8.04
N THR A 60 -17.11 0.57 -6.96
CA THR A 60 -15.96 0.98 -6.16
C THR A 60 -15.27 -0.21 -5.52
N ASP A 61 -16.05 -1.17 -4.97
CA ASP A 61 -15.51 -2.38 -4.36
C ASP A 61 -14.82 -3.26 -5.39
N MET A 62 -15.46 -3.47 -6.53
CA MET A 62 -14.89 -4.25 -7.65
C MET A 62 -13.59 -3.61 -8.16
N LYS A 63 -13.58 -2.30 -8.33
CA LYS A 63 -12.40 -1.56 -8.78
C LYS A 63 -11.27 -1.61 -7.75
N HIS A 64 -11.59 -1.53 -6.48
CA HIS A 64 -10.60 -1.66 -5.42
C HIS A 64 -10.01 -3.07 -5.37
N TRP A 65 -10.83 -4.10 -5.50
CA TRP A 65 -10.37 -5.49 -5.57
C TRP A 65 -9.39 -5.72 -6.73
N GLU A 66 -9.69 -5.17 -7.90
CA GLU A 66 -8.84 -5.26 -9.09
C GLU A 66 -7.53 -4.49 -8.92
N MET A 67 -7.61 -3.27 -8.38
CA MET A 67 -6.49 -2.33 -8.34
C MET A 67 -5.59 -2.44 -7.10
N ALA A 68 -6.07 -3.01 -5.99
CA ALA A 68 -5.30 -3.08 -4.75
C ALA A 68 -3.91 -3.71 -4.91
N PRO A 69 -3.71 -4.79 -5.70
CA PRO A 69 -2.39 -5.35 -5.93
C PRO A 69 -1.42 -4.41 -6.65
N THR A 70 -1.92 -3.41 -7.39
CA THR A 70 -1.08 -2.43 -8.11
C THR A 70 -0.58 -1.30 -7.21
N ASN A 71 -1.07 -1.21 -5.98
CA ASN A 71 -0.80 -0.08 -5.09
C ASN A 71 0.69 0.17 -4.86
N ALA A 72 1.45 -0.88 -4.53
CA ALA A 72 2.89 -0.78 -4.31
C ALA A 72 3.65 -0.34 -5.58
N SER A 73 3.27 -0.86 -6.75
CA SER A 73 3.88 -0.45 -8.03
C SER A 73 3.55 1.00 -8.39
N ALA A 74 2.37 1.49 -8.01
CA ALA A 74 2.01 2.90 -8.22
C ALA A 74 2.89 3.84 -7.38
N LEU A 75 3.18 3.48 -6.11
CA LEU A 75 4.11 4.25 -5.28
C LEU A 75 5.54 4.18 -5.81
N GLU A 76 5.99 3.01 -6.26
CA GLU A 76 7.31 2.87 -6.89
C GLU A 76 7.47 3.79 -8.10
N LYS A 77 6.52 3.77 -9.02
CA LYS A 77 6.53 4.62 -10.23
C LYS A 77 6.51 6.12 -9.92
N ALA A 78 5.92 6.50 -8.82
CA ALA A 78 5.89 7.89 -8.33
C ALA A 78 7.11 8.26 -7.46
N ASN A 79 8.07 7.36 -7.28
CA ASN A 79 9.25 7.51 -6.41
C ASN A 79 8.90 7.88 -4.95
N ILE A 80 7.77 7.36 -4.46
CA ILE A 80 7.37 7.54 -3.07
C ILE A 80 8.05 6.47 -2.23
N PRO A 81 8.82 6.83 -1.16
CA PRO A 81 9.47 5.85 -0.30
C PRO A 81 8.42 5.07 0.51
N PHE A 82 8.52 3.75 0.51
CA PHE A 82 7.65 2.90 1.31
C PHE A 82 8.36 1.64 1.80
N CYS A 83 7.88 1.11 2.91
CA CYS A 83 8.20 -0.22 3.40
C CYS A 83 6.94 -1.09 3.48
N LEU A 84 7.13 -2.39 3.57
CA LEU A 84 6.04 -3.37 3.61
C LEU A 84 5.88 -3.92 5.04
N THR A 85 4.63 -4.20 5.41
CA THR A 85 4.29 -4.82 6.68
C THR A 85 3.32 -5.99 6.50
N SER A 86 3.43 -6.98 7.38
CA SER A 86 2.45 -8.06 7.51
C SER A 86 1.26 -7.70 8.39
N ALA A 87 1.24 -6.50 8.97
CA ALA A 87 0.13 -6.04 9.78
C ALA A 87 -1.18 -6.06 8.98
N GLU A 88 -2.28 -6.34 9.66
CA GLU A 88 -3.63 -6.45 9.09
C GLU A 88 -3.85 -7.66 8.16
N LEU A 89 -2.84 -8.48 7.91
CA LEU A 89 -3.06 -9.75 7.24
C LEU A 89 -3.86 -10.70 8.16
N ARG A 90 -4.93 -11.28 7.62
CA ARG A 90 -5.72 -12.28 8.34
C ARG A 90 -4.87 -13.51 8.68
N ASP A 91 -3.98 -13.91 7.77
CA ASP A 91 -2.99 -14.96 7.97
C ASP A 91 -1.60 -14.42 7.54
N PRO A 92 -0.65 -14.28 8.48
CA PRO A 92 0.72 -13.84 8.15
C PRO A 92 1.44 -14.71 7.11
N LYS A 93 1.06 -15.99 6.97
CA LYS A 93 1.62 -16.90 5.95
C LYS A 93 1.30 -16.44 4.53
N MET A 94 0.24 -15.65 4.34
CA MET A 94 -0.12 -15.08 3.05
C MET A 94 0.81 -13.96 2.59
N PHE A 95 1.69 -13.45 3.47
CA PHE A 95 2.55 -12.31 3.14
C PHE A 95 3.38 -12.55 1.86
N MET A 96 4.06 -13.69 1.77
CA MET A 96 4.89 -14.00 0.59
C MET A 96 4.06 -14.23 -0.68
N ALA A 97 2.87 -14.81 -0.55
CA ALA A 97 1.96 -14.97 -1.69
C ALA A 97 1.46 -13.62 -2.20
N ASN A 98 1.08 -12.73 -1.28
CA ASN A 98 0.63 -11.38 -1.62
C ASN A 98 1.78 -10.50 -2.17
N LEU A 99 3.00 -10.70 -1.68
CA LEU A 99 4.17 -10.02 -2.24
C LEU A 99 4.42 -10.44 -3.70
N ARG A 100 4.36 -11.74 -4.00
CA ARG A 100 4.46 -12.25 -5.38
C ARG A 100 3.36 -11.66 -6.26
N LYS A 101 2.13 -11.60 -5.76
CA LYS A 101 1.02 -10.95 -6.46
C LYS A 101 1.29 -9.48 -6.76
N ALA A 102 1.82 -8.71 -5.80
CA ALA A 102 2.21 -7.32 -6.03
C ALA A 102 3.29 -7.19 -7.13
N ILE A 103 4.25 -8.13 -7.19
CA ILE A 103 5.28 -8.18 -8.24
C ILE A 103 4.65 -8.50 -9.60
N GLU A 104 3.75 -9.46 -9.69
CA GLU A 104 2.98 -9.76 -10.90
C GLU A 104 2.19 -8.54 -11.41
N TYR A 105 1.73 -7.68 -10.50
CA TYR A 105 1.02 -6.44 -10.81
C TYR A 105 1.93 -5.20 -10.95
N GLY A 106 3.22 -5.41 -11.12
CA GLY A 106 4.15 -4.39 -11.61
C GLY A 106 5.12 -3.81 -10.59
N LEU A 107 5.14 -4.29 -9.34
CA LEU A 107 6.20 -3.97 -8.39
C LEU A 107 7.49 -4.69 -8.83
N THR A 108 8.63 -3.98 -8.87
CA THR A 108 9.90 -4.64 -9.19
C THR A 108 10.43 -5.44 -8.00
N GLU A 109 11.12 -6.55 -8.27
CA GLU A 109 11.74 -7.38 -7.23
C GLU A 109 12.76 -6.59 -6.41
N ASN A 110 13.54 -5.74 -7.06
CA ASN A 110 14.52 -4.89 -6.40
C ASN A 110 13.83 -3.94 -5.41
N LYS A 111 12.71 -3.32 -5.82
CA LYS A 111 11.95 -2.42 -4.94
C LYS A 111 11.27 -3.18 -3.80
N ALA A 112 10.76 -4.38 -4.07
CA ALA A 112 10.23 -5.27 -3.04
C ALA A 112 11.29 -5.59 -1.97
N LEU A 113 12.51 -5.92 -2.39
CA LEU A 113 13.63 -6.19 -1.48
C LEU A 113 14.03 -4.93 -0.70
N GLU A 114 14.14 -3.78 -1.35
CA GLU A 114 14.39 -2.50 -0.66
C GLU A 114 13.34 -2.18 0.40
N ALA A 115 12.06 -2.39 0.06
CA ALA A 115 10.94 -2.12 0.96
C ALA A 115 10.88 -3.05 2.19
N LEU A 116 11.57 -4.19 2.13
CA LEU A 116 11.69 -5.15 3.24
C LEU A 116 12.98 -4.98 4.06
N THR A 117 13.98 -4.30 3.53
CA THR A 117 15.32 -4.23 4.14
C THR A 117 15.80 -2.80 4.32
N LYS A 118 16.23 -2.16 3.25
CA LYS A 118 16.86 -0.85 3.26
C LYS A 118 15.92 0.26 3.72
N THR A 119 14.71 0.30 3.17
CA THR A 119 13.76 1.39 3.48
C THR A 119 13.36 1.39 4.95
N PRO A 120 12.92 0.26 5.56
CA PRO A 120 12.59 0.25 6.99
C PRO A 120 13.81 0.55 7.87
N ALA A 121 15.00 0.05 7.52
CA ALA A 121 16.22 0.37 8.27
C ALA A 121 16.53 1.88 8.23
N SER A 122 16.38 2.52 7.08
CA SER A 122 16.56 3.97 6.94
C SER A 122 15.53 4.76 7.75
N LEU A 123 14.27 4.34 7.76
CA LEU A 123 13.20 4.99 8.53
C LEU A 123 13.41 4.89 10.04
N LEU A 124 14.08 3.85 10.49
CA LEU A 124 14.45 3.63 11.90
C LEU A 124 15.83 4.20 12.27
N ASN A 125 16.51 4.90 11.33
CA ASN A 125 17.88 5.35 11.47
C ASN A 125 18.86 4.21 11.86
N ALA A 126 18.60 3.01 11.38
CA ALA A 126 19.37 1.80 11.62
C ALA A 126 20.11 1.29 10.37
N TYR A 127 20.22 2.14 9.36
CA TYR A 127 20.93 1.86 8.12
C TYR A 127 22.31 2.52 8.16
N ASP A 128 23.29 1.76 8.57
CA ASP A 128 24.73 2.11 8.48
C ASP A 128 25.50 1.01 7.72
#